data_13e2281d5841d87bf6b2431e6cf24f35
#
_entry.id   13e2281d5841d87bf6b2431e6cf24f35
#
_cell.length_a   1.000
_cell.length_b   1.000
_cell.length_c   1.000
_cell.angle_alpha   90.00
_cell.angle_beta   90.00
_cell.angle_gamma   90.00
#
_symmetry.space_group_name_H-M   'P 1'
#
loop_
_entity.id
_entity.type
_entity.pdbx_description
1 polymer ?
#
loop_
_entity_poly.entity_id
_entity_poly.type
_entity_poly.pdbx_seq_one_letter_code
_entity_poly.pdbx_strand_id
1 'polypeptide(L)'
;MKAMIFAAGLGTRLKPITDTLPKALVPVGGEPLLAHVIRKLAAAGYDHLVVNVHHFPDLVIGYLKEHDFGVRVDVSDEREFLLETGGGVAHARGFLEGEPFLVHNVDILSNLDLQWFREQHRPGALATLLVSERKTQRYLLFREDGRLVGWTNLATGEVRSPFPDLDPSACRMLAFSGIHYMSSGIFQAFEALDMPERFPIMDFYLKACDRYPIYAAVSSGLQLLDVGKLDTLAQAERFCRDI
;
A
#
# COMPACT_ATOMS: atom_id res chain seq x y z
N MET A 1 -8.07 3.60 -15.66
CA MET A 1 -7.27 4.01 -14.46
C MET A 1 -6.54 2.78 -13.91
N LYS A 2 -5.27 2.97 -13.51
CA LYS A 2 -4.41 1.87 -13.05
C LYS A 2 -4.35 1.77 -11.53
N ALA A 3 -4.27 0.54 -11.00
CA ALA A 3 -3.93 0.31 -9.61
C ALA A 3 -3.01 -0.91 -9.47
N MET A 4 -2.17 -0.91 -8.42
CA MET A 4 -1.34 -2.05 -8.04
C MET A 4 -1.81 -2.60 -6.69
N ILE A 5 -1.87 -3.92 -6.58
CA ILE A 5 -2.20 -4.62 -5.34
C ILE A 5 -0.95 -5.32 -4.85
N PHE A 6 -0.48 -4.98 -3.64
CA PHE A 6 0.64 -5.67 -3.01
C PHE A 6 0.20 -7.02 -2.43
N ALA A 7 0.51 -8.10 -3.13
CA ALA A 7 0.16 -9.47 -2.78
C ALA A 7 1.38 -10.41 -2.60
N ALA A 8 2.62 -9.90 -2.75
CA ALA A 8 3.87 -10.68 -2.64
C ALA A 8 4.29 -11.00 -1.18
N GLY A 9 3.56 -10.53 -0.17
CA GLY A 9 3.93 -10.67 1.23
C GLY A 9 3.88 -12.12 1.73
N LEU A 10 4.88 -12.53 2.55
CA LEU A 10 5.00 -13.87 3.12
C LEU A 10 3.90 -14.27 4.11
N GLY A 11 3.18 -13.30 4.68
CA GLY A 11 2.08 -13.56 5.61
C GLY A 11 2.46 -14.24 6.93
N THR A 12 3.71 -14.13 7.39
CA THR A 12 4.27 -14.88 8.52
C THR A 12 3.46 -14.80 9.83
N ARG A 13 2.72 -13.71 10.03
CA ARG A 13 1.86 -13.50 11.21
C ARG A 13 0.51 -14.23 11.14
N LEU A 14 0.17 -14.81 9.98
CA LEU A 14 -1.04 -15.62 9.76
C LEU A 14 -0.76 -17.13 9.78
N LYS A 15 0.45 -17.55 10.12
CA LYS A 15 0.75 -18.97 10.31
C LYS A 15 -0.14 -19.58 11.38
N PRO A 16 -0.59 -20.85 11.20
CA PRO A 16 -0.15 -21.82 10.17
C PRO A 16 -0.87 -21.72 8.82
N ILE A 17 -1.88 -20.85 8.66
CA ILE A 17 -2.66 -20.74 7.41
C ILE A 17 -1.74 -20.46 6.21
N THR A 18 -0.79 -19.56 6.38
CA THR A 18 0.13 -19.16 5.32
C THR A 18 1.32 -20.11 5.12
N ASP A 19 1.34 -21.25 5.77
CA ASP A 19 2.29 -22.32 5.44
C ASP A 19 1.90 -23.07 4.14
N THR A 20 0.62 -22.99 3.73
CA THR A 20 0.09 -23.68 2.55
C THR A 20 -0.71 -22.78 1.60
N LEU A 21 -1.02 -21.55 2.02
CA LEU A 21 -1.86 -20.62 1.25
C LEU A 21 -1.23 -19.22 1.26
N PRO A 22 -1.08 -18.53 0.12
CA PRO A 22 -0.61 -17.15 0.12
C PRO A 22 -1.61 -16.24 0.85
N LYS A 23 -1.10 -15.24 1.57
CA LYS A 23 -1.94 -14.29 2.33
C LYS A 23 -3.06 -13.69 1.49
N ALA A 24 -2.79 -13.39 0.22
CA ALA A 24 -3.75 -12.83 -0.72
C ALA A 24 -4.99 -13.71 -0.94
N LEU A 25 -4.84 -15.03 -0.75
CA LEU A 25 -5.93 -15.99 -0.92
C LEU A 25 -6.56 -16.44 0.41
N VAL A 26 -6.15 -15.88 1.54
CA VAL A 26 -6.82 -16.15 2.83
C VAL A 26 -8.28 -15.69 2.75
N PRO A 27 -9.25 -16.57 3.01
CA PRO A 27 -10.66 -16.23 2.89
C PRO A 27 -11.13 -15.37 4.07
N VAL A 28 -11.96 -14.38 3.77
CA VAL A 28 -12.67 -13.54 4.72
C VAL A 28 -14.09 -13.35 4.19
N GLY A 29 -15.10 -13.66 5.01
CA GLY A 29 -16.50 -13.55 4.58
C GLY A 29 -16.85 -14.43 3.36
N GLY A 30 -16.11 -15.54 3.15
CA GLY A 30 -16.32 -16.48 2.06
C GLY A 30 -15.55 -16.17 0.77
N GLU A 31 -14.82 -15.06 0.69
CA GLU A 31 -14.01 -14.69 -0.48
C GLU A 31 -12.54 -14.38 -0.08
N PRO A 32 -11.55 -14.63 -0.95
CA PRO A 32 -10.17 -14.24 -0.71
C PRO A 32 -9.99 -12.74 -0.51
N LEU A 33 -9.02 -12.33 0.34
CA LEU A 33 -8.64 -10.91 0.51
C LEU A 33 -8.39 -10.20 -0.82
N LEU A 34 -7.74 -10.90 -1.75
CA LEU A 34 -7.46 -10.37 -3.10
C LEU A 34 -8.74 -10.03 -3.87
N ALA A 35 -9.77 -10.88 -3.78
CA ALA A 35 -11.05 -10.63 -4.44
C ALA A 35 -11.75 -9.38 -3.89
N HIS A 36 -11.77 -9.20 -2.56
CA HIS A 36 -12.31 -8.00 -1.94
C HIS A 36 -11.65 -6.72 -2.47
N VAL A 37 -10.30 -6.71 -2.54
CA VAL A 37 -9.55 -5.55 -3.03
C VAL A 37 -9.79 -5.31 -4.51
N ILE A 38 -9.76 -6.36 -5.36
CA ILE A 38 -10.03 -6.23 -6.80
C ILE A 38 -11.43 -5.66 -7.03
N ARG A 39 -12.48 -6.23 -6.40
CA ARG A 39 -13.87 -5.75 -6.57
C ARG A 39 -14.04 -4.30 -6.12
N LYS A 40 -13.42 -3.92 -5.00
CA LYS A 40 -13.43 -2.54 -4.50
C LYS A 40 -12.78 -1.58 -5.50
N LEU A 41 -11.64 -1.93 -6.06
CA LEU A 41 -10.95 -1.13 -7.07
C LEU A 41 -11.76 -1.05 -8.37
N ALA A 42 -12.29 -2.16 -8.85
CA ALA A 42 -13.14 -2.21 -10.04
C ALA A 42 -14.40 -1.34 -9.89
N ALA A 43 -15.09 -1.44 -8.74
CA ALA A 43 -16.27 -0.61 -8.42
C ALA A 43 -15.95 0.90 -8.38
N ALA A 44 -14.70 1.27 -8.03
CA ALA A 44 -14.23 2.65 -8.06
C ALA A 44 -13.70 3.10 -9.44
N GLY A 45 -13.86 2.26 -10.49
CA GLY A 45 -13.51 2.56 -11.87
C GLY A 45 -12.05 2.30 -12.25
N TYR A 46 -11.29 1.55 -11.43
CA TYR A 46 -9.97 1.06 -11.84
C TYR A 46 -10.17 -0.16 -12.76
N ASP A 47 -9.76 -0.04 -14.00
CA ASP A 47 -9.99 -1.00 -15.09
C ASP A 47 -8.74 -1.77 -15.53
N HIS A 48 -7.58 -1.37 -14.99
CA HIS A 48 -6.32 -2.07 -15.18
C HIS A 48 -5.59 -2.24 -13.84
N LEU A 49 -5.57 -3.47 -13.35
CA LEU A 49 -4.97 -3.83 -12.07
C LEU A 49 -3.67 -4.61 -12.30
N VAL A 50 -2.68 -4.37 -11.44
CA VAL A 50 -1.42 -5.12 -11.43
C VAL A 50 -1.28 -5.78 -10.07
N VAL A 51 -1.12 -7.10 -10.02
CA VAL A 51 -0.95 -7.86 -8.79
C VAL A 51 0.48 -8.39 -8.74
N ASN A 52 1.28 -7.97 -7.74
CA ASN A 52 2.58 -8.59 -7.57
C ASN A 52 2.48 -9.89 -6.76
N VAL A 53 3.27 -10.89 -7.14
CA VAL A 53 3.25 -12.23 -6.53
C VAL A 53 4.65 -12.72 -6.24
N HIS A 54 4.84 -13.39 -5.09
CA HIS A 54 6.09 -14.04 -4.70
C HIS A 54 5.82 -15.36 -3.97
N HIS A 55 5.13 -15.31 -2.83
CA HIS A 55 4.84 -16.49 -2.00
C HIS A 55 3.66 -17.28 -2.60
N PHE A 56 3.89 -18.52 -2.98
CA PHE A 56 2.94 -19.37 -3.73
C PHE A 56 2.38 -18.69 -4.98
N PRO A 57 3.23 -18.18 -5.90
CA PRO A 57 2.77 -17.37 -7.03
C PRO A 57 1.77 -18.12 -7.91
N ASP A 58 1.97 -19.40 -8.14
CA ASP A 58 1.10 -20.20 -9.02
C ASP A 58 -0.32 -20.34 -8.48
N LEU A 59 -0.52 -20.32 -7.15
CA LEU A 59 -1.87 -20.31 -6.56
C LEU A 59 -2.58 -18.98 -6.82
N VAL A 60 -1.88 -17.83 -6.68
CA VAL A 60 -2.47 -16.52 -6.96
C VAL A 60 -2.76 -16.37 -8.45
N ILE A 61 -1.81 -16.77 -9.32
CA ILE A 61 -1.98 -16.71 -10.78
C ILE A 61 -3.11 -17.62 -11.24
N GLY A 62 -3.21 -18.84 -10.70
CA GLY A 62 -4.31 -19.77 -10.96
C GLY A 62 -5.66 -19.15 -10.60
N TYR A 63 -5.77 -18.61 -9.39
CA TYR A 63 -6.98 -17.93 -8.93
C TYR A 63 -7.41 -16.78 -9.85
N LEU A 64 -6.46 -15.92 -10.25
CA LEU A 64 -6.74 -14.80 -11.15
C LEU A 64 -7.19 -15.23 -12.54
N LYS A 65 -6.70 -16.38 -13.04
CA LYS A 65 -7.11 -16.95 -14.36
C LYS A 65 -8.49 -17.60 -14.33
N GLU A 66 -8.88 -18.16 -13.19
CA GLU A 66 -10.17 -18.86 -13.01
C GLU A 66 -11.34 -17.91 -12.72
N HIS A 67 -11.06 -16.65 -12.37
CA HIS A 67 -12.08 -15.68 -11.95
C HIS A 67 -12.06 -14.45 -12.84
N ASP A 68 -13.20 -14.14 -13.44
CA ASP A 68 -13.40 -12.90 -14.19
C ASP A 68 -13.90 -11.79 -13.23
N PHE A 69 -13.14 -10.73 -13.11
CA PHE A 69 -13.47 -9.56 -12.29
C PHE A 69 -14.03 -8.39 -13.12
N GLY A 70 -14.23 -8.57 -14.43
CA GLY A 70 -14.70 -7.53 -15.34
C GLY A 70 -13.68 -6.42 -15.60
N VAL A 71 -12.42 -6.60 -15.20
CA VAL A 71 -11.31 -5.65 -15.38
C VAL A 71 -10.05 -6.39 -15.81
N ARG A 72 -9.14 -5.68 -16.48
CA ARG A 72 -7.84 -6.25 -16.81
C ARG A 72 -6.99 -6.44 -15.57
N VAL A 73 -6.44 -7.65 -15.38
CA VAL A 73 -5.50 -7.96 -14.30
C VAL A 73 -4.21 -8.53 -14.89
N ASP A 74 -3.13 -7.79 -14.74
CA ASP A 74 -1.78 -8.26 -15.07
C ASP A 74 -1.05 -8.71 -13.79
N VAL A 75 -0.08 -9.63 -13.94
CA VAL A 75 0.72 -10.14 -12.84
C VAL A 75 2.16 -9.64 -12.96
N SER A 76 2.67 -9.03 -11.89
CA SER A 76 4.09 -8.73 -11.71
C SER A 76 4.73 -9.86 -10.89
N ASP A 77 5.43 -10.77 -11.56
CA ASP A 77 5.94 -12.01 -10.97
C ASP A 77 7.33 -11.79 -10.35
N GLU A 78 7.40 -11.83 -9.01
CA GLU A 78 8.61 -11.68 -8.21
C GLU A 78 9.07 -13.02 -7.61
N ARG A 79 8.69 -14.18 -8.22
CA ARG A 79 8.91 -15.51 -7.65
C ARG A 79 10.36 -15.83 -7.33
N GLU A 80 11.31 -15.33 -8.08
CA GLU A 80 12.73 -15.61 -7.89
C GLU A 80 13.32 -14.78 -6.76
N PHE A 81 12.83 -13.57 -6.54
CA PHE A 81 13.39 -12.66 -5.55
C PHE A 81 12.34 -11.68 -5.03
N LEU A 82 12.12 -11.68 -3.70
CA LEU A 82 11.20 -10.74 -3.05
C LEU A 82 11.78 -9.32 -3.07
N LEU A 83 11.17 -8.43 -3.83
CA LEU A 83 11.67 -7.08 -4.10
C LEU A 83 11.29 -6.06 -3.02
N GLU A 84 10.48 -6.43 -2.03
CA GLU A 84 9.85 -5.52 -1.08
C GLU A 84 8.88 -4.56 -1.79
N THR A 85 8.27 -3.63 -1.04
CA THR A 85 7.18 -2.81 -1.58
C THR A 85 7.63 -1.76 -2.60
N GLY A 86 8.80 -1.19 -2.44
CA GLY A 86 9.33 -0.18 -3.39
C GLY A 86 9.91 -0.82 -4.65
N GLY A 87 10.71 -1.88 -4.47
CA GLY A 87 11.24 -2.66 -5.60
C GLY A 87 10.13 -3.31 -6.42
N GLY A 88 9.05 -3.79 -5.75
CA GLY A 88 7.86 -4.31 -6.44
C GLY A 88 7.17 -3.28 -7.34
N VAL A 89 7.04 -2.01 -6.87
CA VAL A 89 6.54 -0.93 -7.74
C VAL A 89 7.48 -0.70 -8.91
N ALA A 90 8.80 -0.65 -8.68
CA ALA A 90 9.79 -0.44 -9.72
C ALA A 90 9.76 -1.56 -10.78
N HIS A 91 9.62 -2.82 -10.35
CA HIS A 91 9.51 -3.99 -11.22
C HIS A 91 8.24 -3.97 -12.08
N ALA A 92 7.13 -3.48 -11.53
CA ALA A 92 5.86 -3.34 -12.23
C ALA A 92 5.79 -2.13 -13.18
N ARG A 93 6.88 -1.37 -13.39
CA ARG A 93 6.94 -0.14 -14.21
C ARG A 93 6.28 -0.31 -15.57
N GLY A 94 6.57 -1.39 -16.29
CA GLY A 94 6.04 -1.64 -17.64
C GLY A 94 4.52 -1.65 -17.72
N PHE A 95 3.82 -1.96 -16.63
CA PHE A 95 2.36 -1.91 -16.54
C PHE A 95 1.83 -0.57 -16.05
N LEU A 96 2.57 0.11 -15.16
CA LEU A 96 2.08 1.26 -14.39
C LEU A 96 2.46 2.62 -14.98
N GLU A 97 3.56 2.69 -15.73
CA GLU A 97 4.08 3.93 -16.30
C GLU A 97 3.05 4.66 -17.19
N GLY A 98 3.17 5.98 -17.29
CA GLY A 98 2.41 6.85 -18.20
C GLY A 98 1.27 7.64 -17.55
N GLU A 99 0.69 7.15 -16.46
CA GLU A 99 -0.37 7.85 -15.72
C GLU A 99 -0.21 7.65 -14.20
N PRO A 100 -0.79 8.50 -13.35
CA PRO A 100 -0.83 8.25 -11.92
C PRO A 100 -1.64 6.99 -11.60
N PHE A 101 -1.25 6.28 -10.54
CA PHE A 101 -1.87 5.02 -10.15
C PHE A 101 -2.02 4.88 -8.63
N LEU A 102 -2.98 4.07 -8.23
CA LEU A 102 -3.20 3.71 -6.83
C LEU A 102 -2.36 2.48 -6.48
N VAL A 103 -1.87 2.41 -5.24
CA VAL A 103 -1.28 1.20 -4.67
C VAL A 103 -2.06 0.83 -3.41
N HIS A 104 -2.43 -0.44 -3.28
CA HIS A 104 -3.25 -0.96 -2.20
C HIS A 104 -2.66 -2.25 -1.65
N ASN A 105 -2.43 -2.31 -0.34
CA ASN A 105 -2.05 -3.57 0.30
C ASN A 105 -3.23 -4.55 0.27
N VAL A 106 -2.99 -5.80 -0.09
CA VAL A 106 -4.03 -6.85 -0.19
C VAL A 106 -4.73 -7.16 1.14
N ASP A 107 -4.05 -6.88 2.25
CA ASP A 107 -4.54 -7.18 3.61
C ASP A 107 -5.30 -6.03 4.28
N ILE A 108 -5.54 -4.95 3.57
CA ILE A 108 -6.29 -3.81 4.09
C ILE A 108 -7.73 -3.87 3.61
N LEU A 109 -8.66 -3.98 4.55
CA LEU A 109 -10.08 -3.77 4.33
C LEU A 109 -10.47 -2.39 4.86
N SER A 110 -11.28 -1.64 4.13
CA SER A 110 -11.68 -0.29 4.56
C SER A 110 -12.98 0.16 3.91
N ASN A 111 -13.64 1.14 4.55
CA ASN A 111 -14.75 1.89 3.96
C ASN A 111 -14.27 3.11 3.15
N LEU A 112 -12.98 3.18 2.80
CA LEU A 112 -12.40 4.31 2.06
C LEU A 112 -13.14 4.53 0.74
N ASP A 113 -13.58 5.75 0.51
CA ASP A 113 -13.97 6.24 -0.80
C ASP A 113 -12.70 6.49 -1.64
N LEU A 114 -12.48 5.61 -2.62
CA LEU A 114 -11.29 5.66 -3.47
C LEU A 114 -11.33 6.81 -4.48
N GLN A 115 -12.53 7.29 -4.85
CA GLN A 115 -12.67 8.47 -5.69
C GLN A 115 -12.24 9.71 -4.91
N TRP A 116 -12.77 9.89 -3.70
CA TRP A 116 -12.33 10.94 -2.81
C TRP A 116 -10.82 10.91 -2.59
N PHE A 117 -10.24 9.73 -2.34
CA PHE A 117 -8.80 9.62 -2.09
C PHE A 117 -7.97 10.05 -3.29
N ARG A 118 -8.36 9.66 -4.50
CA ARG A 118 -7.73 10.12 -5.75
C ARG A 118 -7.75 11.64 -5.88
N GLU A 119 -8.86 12.27 -5.53
CA GLU A 119 -9.03 13.74 -5.58
C GLU A 119 -8.14 14.48 -4.58
N GLN A 120 -7.64 13.79 -3.54
CA GLN A 120 -6.65 14.37 -2.62
C GLN A 120 -5.25 14.47 -3.22
N HIS A 121 -5.00 13.84 -4.36
CA HIS A 121 -3.68 13.90 -5.01
C HIS A 121 -3.46 15.27 -5.64
N ARG A 122 -2.55 16.04 -5.03
CA ARG A 122 -2.26 17.42 -5.44
C ARG A 122 -1.46 17.46 -6.74
N PRO A 123 -1.70 18.43 -7.64
CA PRO A 123 -0.85 18.66 -8.80
C PRO A 123 0.62 18.81 -8.39
N GLY A 124 1.52 18.09 -9.08
CA GLY A 124 2.95 18.10 -8.77
C GLY A 124 3.37 17.25 -7.56
N ALA A 125 2.44 16.63 -6.83
CA ALA A 125 2.80 15.67 -5.80
C ALA A 125 3.41 14.40 -6.42
N LEU A 126 4.46 13.87 -5.79
CA LEU A 126 5.01 12.57 -6.15
C LEU A 126 4.13 11.44 -5.63
N ALA A 127 3.64 11.58 -4.40
CA ALA A 127 2.70 10.63 -3.81
C ALA A 127 1.76 11.31 -2.80
N THR A 128 0.60 10.68 -2.60
CA THR A 128 -0.35 10.98 -1.53
C THR A 128 -0.55 9.71 -0.71
N LEU A 129 -0.35 9.80 0.60
CA LEU A 129 -0.42 8.67 1.52
C LEU A 129 -1.72 8.73 2.31
N LEU A 130 -2.52 7.66 2.29
CA LEU A 130 -3.64 7.54 3.21
C LEU A 130 -3.09 7.32 4.62
N VAL A 131 -3.47 8.19 5.52
CA VAL A 131 -3.02 8.17 6.92
C VAL A 131 -4.20 8.39 7.88
N SER A 132 -4.02 7.99 9.14
CA SER A 132 -5.03 8.14 10.17
C SER A 132 -4.41 8.47 11.54
N GLU A 133 -5.23 8.97 12.45
CA GLU A 133 -4.84 9.28 13.84
C GLU A 133 -4.89 8.05 14.77
N ARG A 134 -4.96 6.83 14.21
CA ARG A 134 -4.98 5.59 15.01
C ARG A 134 -3.72 5.47 15.88
N LYS A 135 -3.85 4.92 17.06
CA LYS A 135 -2.72 4.65 17.94
C LYS A 135 -1.83 3.53 17.40
N THR A 136 -0.54 3.79 17.32
CA THR A 136 0.50 2.85 16.90
C THR A 136 1.82 3.23 17.58
N GLN A 137 2.89 2.44 17.36
CA GLN A 137 4.24 2.79 17.78
C GLN A 137 5.02 3.51 16.69
N ARG A 138 4.58 3.40 15.42
CA ARG A 138 5.29 3.93 14.26
C ARG A 138 4.44 4.96 13.54
N TYR A 139 4.94 6.18 13.43
CA TYR A 139 4.22 7.29 12.80
C TYR A 139 5.06 7.92 11.69
N LEU A 140 4.38 8.37 10.65
CA LEU A 140 4.91 9.34 9.71
C LEU A 140 4.74 10.74 10.30
N LEU A 141 5.72 11.60 10.06
CA LEU A 141 5.76 12.97 10.54
C LEU A 141 5.41 13.92 9.37
N PHE A 142 4.40 14.74 9.60
CA PHE A 142 3.94 15.69 8.60
C PHE A 142 3.97 17.12 9.15
N ARG A 143 4.30 18.08 8.28
CA ARG A 143 4.10 19.51 8.58
C ARG A 143 2.62 19.86 8.57
N GLU A 144 2.27 21.08 9.01
CA GLU A 144 0.88 21.60 9.02
C GLU A 144 0.25 21.60 7.62
N ASP A 145 1.02 21.84 6.56
CA ASP A 145 0.57 21.81 5.17
C ASP A 145 0.31 20.39 4.63
N GLY A 146 0.56 19.37 5.46
CA GLY A 146 0.41 17.95 5.16
C GLY A 146 1.60 17.32 4.44
N ARG A 147 2.74 18.02 4.28
CA ARG A 147 3.93 17.49 3.64
C ARG A 147 4.68 16.53 4.55
N LEU A 148 5.04 15.35 4.03
CA LEU A 148 5.88 14.37 4.72
C LEU A 148 7.28 14.94 4.97
N VAL A 149 7.78 14.78 6.20
CA VAL A 149 9.11 15.24 6.60
C VAL A 149 9.91 14.21 7.40
N GLY A 150 9.31 13.08 7.79
CA GLY A 150 10.03 12.07 8.53
C GLY A 150 9.14 10.93 9.04
N TRP A 151 9.74 10.14 9.90
CA TRP A 151 9.12 9.00 10.56
C TRP A 151 9.69 8.87 11.98
N THR A 152 8.88 8.35 12.91
CA THR A 152 9.31 8.05 14.26
C THR A 152 8.77 6.72 14.76
N ASN A 153 9.53 6.10 15.67
CA ASN A 153 9.09 4.93 16.44
C ASN A 153 9.11 5.28 17.94
N LEU A 154 7.93 5.42 18.53
CA LEU A 154 7.77 5.81 19.94
C LEU A 154 8.31 4.75 20.92
N ALA A 155 8.39 3.47 20.52
CA ALA A 155 8.92 2.42 21.38
C ALA A 155 10.45 2.48 21.52
N THR A 156 11.15 2.96 20.48
CA THR A 156 12.62 3.02 20.44
C THR A 156 13.16 4.44 20.55
N GLY A 157 12.33 5.45 20.36
CA GLY A 157 12.75 6.86 20.24
C GLY A 157 13.44 7.17 18.91
N GLU A 158 13.50 6.22 17.96
CA GLU A 158 14.13 6.43 16.66
C GLU A 158 13.36 7.44 15.83
N VAL A 159 14.09 8.38 15.22
CA VAL A 159 13.56 9.34 14.23
C VAL A 159 14.38 9.21 12.94
N ARG A 160 13.68 9.14 11.80
CA ARG A 160 14.30 9.10 10.47
C ARG A 160 13.76 10.25 9.64
N SER A 161 14.65 11.10 9.16
CA SER A 161 14.30 12.27 8.36
C SER A 161 15.49 12.71 7.52
N PRO A 162 15.30 13.23 6.28
CA PRO A 162 16.36 13.92 5.54
C PRO A 162 16.57 15.37 6.03
N PHE A 163 15.72 15.88 6.93
CA PHE A 163 15.84 17.22 7.51
C PHE A 163 16.62 17.15 8.83
N PRO A 164 17.86 17.67 8.92
CA PRO A 164 18.75 17.47 10.08
C PRO A 164 18.19 18.04 11.39
N ASP A 165 17.46 19.16 11.29
CA ASP A 165 16.95 19.91 12.46
C ASP A 165 15.45 19.65 12.68
N LEU A 166 14.92 18.50 12.24
CA LEU A 166 13.52 18.18 12.42
C LEU A 166 13.19 17.99 13.91
N ASP A 167 12.26 18.78 14.42
CA ASP A 167 11.63 18.55 15.71
C ASP A 167 10.35 17.72 15.52
N PRO A 168 10.35 16.43 15.92
CA PRO A 168 9.16 15.59 15.81
C PRO A 168 7.95 16.09 16.59
N SER A 169 8.17 16.87 17.68
CA SER A 169 7.10 17.41 18.49
C SER A 169 6.30 18.52 17.80
N ALA A 170 6.93 19.20 16.83
CA ALA A 170 6.31 20.21 15.99
C ALA A 170 5.56 19.60 14.77
N CYS A 171 5.55 18.26 14.63
CA CYS A 171 4.93 17.57 13.51
C CYS A 171 3.62 16.91 13.90
N ARG A 172 2.70 16.79 12.92
CA ARG A 172 1.57 15.88 13.05
C ARG A 172 2.04 14.44 12.88
N MET A 173 1.77 13.60 13.89
CA MET A 173 2.08 12.17 13.88
C MET A 173 0.89 11.38 13.35
N LEU A 174 0.99 10.78 12.17
CA LEU A 174 -0.07 10.04 11.54
C LEU A 174 0.39 8.63 11.15
N ALA A 175 -0.49 7.65 11.35
CA ALA A 175 -0.22 6.26 11.02
C ALA A 175 -0.52 5.98 9.55
N PHE A 176 0.42 5.40 8.82
CA PHE A 176 0.21 4.97 7.44
C PHE A 176 -0.82 3.84 7.37
N SER A 177 -1.68 3.89 6.37
CA SER A 177 -2.84 3.02 6.23
C SER A 177 -2.73 1.98 5.09
N GLY A 178 -1.55 1.83 4.48
CA GLY A 178 -1.32 0.81 3.45
C GLY A 178 -1.93 1.10 2.08
N ILE A 179 -2.38 2.34 1.85
CA ILE A 179 -2.94 2.78 0.56
C ILE A 179 -2.25 4.09 0.17
N HIS A 180 -1.78 4.17 -1.06
CA HIS A 180 -1.11 5.36 -1.58
C HIS A 180 -1.52 5.63 -3.03
N TYR A 181 -1.46 6.89 -3.44
CA TYR A 181 -1.65 7.31 -4.82
C TYR A 181 -0.34 7.94 -5.30
N MET A 182 0.20 7.44 -6.41
CA MET A 182 1.53 7.81 -6.92
C MET A 182 1.41 8.48 -8.28
N SER A 183 2.20 9.52 -8.52
CA SER A 183 2.40 10.03 -9.88
C SER A 183 3.31 9.08 -10.67
N SER A 184 3.19 9.07 -12.00
CA SER A 184 4.10 8.30 -12.86
C SER A 184 5.57 8.78 -12.78
N GLY A 185 5.82 9.98 -12.26
CA GLY A 185 7.14 10.49 -11.95
C GLY A 185 7.89 9.73 -10.85
N ILE A 186 7.22 8.78 -10.18
CA ILE A 186 7.85 7.95 -9.14
C ILE A 186 9.03 7.14 -9.69
N PHE A 187 8.95 6.65 -10.93
CA PHE A 187 9.99 5.83 -11.55
C PHE A 187 11.26 6.64 -11.81
N GLN A 188 11.14 7.88 -12.31
CA GLN A 188 12.26 8.79 -12.47
C GLN A 188 12.88 9.20 -11.12
N ALA A 189 12.06 9.32 -10.08
CA ALA A 189 12.55 9.61 -8.74
C ALA A 189 13.31 8.42 -8.12
N PHE A 190 12.91 7.16 -8.40
CA PHE A 190 13.69 5.97 -8.02
C PHE A 190 15.09 6.00 -8.65
N GLU A 191 15.19 6.29 -9.96
CA GLU A 191 16.45 6.42 -10.67
C GLU A 191 17.30 7.57 -10.14
N ALA A 192 16.71 8.77 -9.98
CA ALA A 192 17.40 9.97 -9.53
C ALA A 192 17.96 9.88 -8.09
N LEU A 193 17.37 8.99 -7.28
CA LEU A 193 17.81 8.71 -5.92
C LEU A 193 18.65 7.43 -5.81
N ASP A 194 19.00 6.81 -6.93
CA ASP A 194 19.78 5.57 -6.98
C ASP A 194 19.25 4.52 -6.00
N MET A 195 17.95 4.18 -6.16
CA MET A 195 17.34 3.16 -5.32
C MET A 195 17.81 1.77 -5.76
N PRO A 196 18.13 0.88 -4.81
CA PRO A 196 18.53 -0.48 -5.14
C PRO A 196 17.37 -1.27 -5.75
N GLU A 197 17.62 -2.44 -6.29
CA GLU A 197 16.59 -3.33 -6.83
C GLU A 197 15.55 -3.73 -5.78
N ARG A 198 16.00 -4.01 -4.55
CA ARG A 198 15.15 -4.38 -3.41
C ARG A 198 15.12 -3.28 -2.36
N PHE A 199 13.94 -2.72 -2.10
CA PHE A 199 13.76 -1.72 -1.04
C PHE A 199 12.29 -1.60 -0.59
N PRO A 200 12.05 -1.30 0.70
CA PRO A 200 10.75 -0.89 1.18
C PRO A 200 10.37 0.50 0.64
N ILE A 201 9.13 0.69 0.25
CA ILE A 201 8.66 2.00 -0.27
C ILE A 201 8.80 3.13 0.77
N MET A 202 8.73 2.81 2.06
CA MET A 202 8.94 3.79 3.13
C MET A 202 10.36 4.35 3.14
N ASP A 203 11.38 3.52 2.86
CA ASP A 203 12.76 3.98 2.79
C ASP A 203 12.96 4.99 1.65
N PHE A 204 12.30 4.73 0.52
CA PHE A 204 12.24 5.69 -0.57
C PHE A 204 11.54 6.99 -0.16
N TYR A 205 10.33 6.91 0.43
CA TYR A 205 9.61 8.12 0.82
C TYR A 205 10.41 8.99 1.79
N LEU A 206 11.08 8.38 2.76
CA LEU A 206 11.94 9.09 3.70
C LEU A 206 13.21 9.68 3.06
N LYS A 207 13.75 9.03 2.03
CA LYS A 207 14.88 9.54 1.25
C LYS A 207 14.47 10.66 0.29
N ALA A 208 13.23 10.65 -0.18
CA ALA A 208 12.72 11.50 -1.24
C ALA A 208 12.03 12.77 -0.75
N CYS A 209 11.52 12.81 0.49
CA CYS A 209 10.56 13.83 0.93
C CYS A 209 11.15 15.26 1.06
N ASP A 210 12.47 15.43 1.07
CA ASP A 210 13.12 16.74 0.98
C ASP A 210 13.10 17.30 -0.44
N ARG A 211 13.18 16.44 -1.46
CA ARG A 211 13.26 16.80 -2.88
C ARG A 211 11.92 16.78 -3.59
N TYR A 212 11.05 15.84 -3.21
CA TYR A 212 9.77 15.60 -3.87
C TYR A 212 8.60 15.79 -2.91
N PRO A 213 7.51 16.44 -3.34
CA PRO A 213 6.34 16.64 -2.50
C PRO A 213 5.60 15.31 -2.30
N ILE A 214 5.47 14.88 -1.04
CA ILE A 214 4.67 13.71 -0.61
C ILE A 214 3.71 14.21 0.45
N TYR A 215 2.41 13.97 0.30
CA TYR A 215 1.39 14.53 1.17
C TYR A 215 0.56 13.48 1.91
N ALA A 216 0.04 13.88 3.06
CA ALA A 216 -0.96 13.13 3.80
C ALA A 216 -2.37 13.38 3.23
N ALA A 217 -3.19 12.33 3.17
CA ALA A 217 -4.64 12.42 3.07
C ALA A 217 -5.25 11.75 4.31
N VAL A 218 -6.03 12.50 5.07
CA VAL A 218 -6.71 12.03 6.28
C VAL A 218 -8.20 11.95 5.99
N SER A 219 -8.76 10.74 5.94
CA SER A 219 -10.20 10.55 5.73
C SER A 219 -10.95 10.58 7.06
N SER A 220 -11.94 11.46 7.15
CA SER A 220 -12.85 11.50 8.30
C SER A 220 -13.74 10.25 8.30
N GLY A 221 -13.88 9.59 9.46
CA GLY A 221 -14.70 8.38 9.57
C GLY A 221 -14.12 7.14 8.90
N LEU A 222 -12.81 7.15 8.57
CA LEU A 222 -12.13 5.99 8.03
C LEU A 222 -12.19 4.82 9.01
N GLN A 223 -12.86 3.76 8.59
CA GLN A 223 -12.76 2.45 9.21
C GLN A 223 -11.79 1.61 8.40
N LEU A 224 -10.79 1.07 9.05
CA LEU A 224 -9.74 0.29 8.41
C LEU A 224 -9.34 -0.88 9.28
N LEU A 225 -9.25 -2.05 8.67
CA LEU A 225 -8.78 -3.27 9.30
C LEU A 225 -7.58 -3.85 8.54
N ASP A 226 -6.45 -4.02 9.24
CA ASP A 226 -5.29 -4.77 8.77
C ASP A 226 -5.49 -6.25 9.12
N VAL A 227 -5.75 -7.07 8.10
CA VAL A 227 -5.94 -8.53 8.23
C VAL A 227 -4.57 -9.23 8.19
N GLY A 228 -3.70 -8.82 9.09
CA GLY A 228 -2.32 -9.32 9.16
C GLY A 228 -2.07 -10.34 10.26
N LYS A 229 -3.06 -10.67 11.10
CA LYS A 229 -2.92 -11.58 12.24
C LYS A 229 -4.16 -12.47 12.38
N LEU A 230 -4.00 -13.62 13.04
CA LEU A 230 -5.09 -14.58 13.26
C LEU A 230 -6.27 -13.97 14.03
N ASP A 231 -6.00 -13.14 15.03
CA ASP A 231 -7.03 -12.47 15.84
C ASP A 231 -7.87 -11.45 15.06
N THR A 232 -7.31 -10.91 13.94
CA THR A 232 -8.02 -9.97 13.08
C THR A 232 -8.94 -10.66 12.05
N LEU A 233 -8.79 -11.96 11.79
CA LEU A 233 -9.64 -12.69 10.82
C LEU A 233 -11.12 -12.69 11.22
N ALA A 234 -11.42 -13.02 12.48
CA ALA A 234 -12.80 -13.01 13.00
C ALA A 234 -13.42 -11.60 13.01
N GLN A 235 -12.59 -10.56 13.12
CA GLN A 235 -13.03 -9.17 12.99
C GLN A 235 -13.29 -8.84 11.52
N ALA A 236 -12.46 -9.33 10.61
CA ALA A 236 -12.58 -9.11 9.17
C ALA A 236 -13.89 -9.67 8.60
N GLU A 237 -14.33 -10.85 9.06
CA GLU A 237 -15.61 -11.42 8.66
C GLU A 237 -16.81 -10.55 9.06
N ARG A 238 -16.75 -9.90 10.22
CA ARG A 238 -17.79 -8.93 10.63
C ARG A 238 -17.69 -7.66 9.81
N PHE A 239 -16.48 -7.15 9.65
CA PHE A 239 -16.20 -5.92 8.90
C PHE A 239 -16.72 -5.99 7.45
N CYS A 240 -16.52 -7.12 6.76
CA CYS A 240 -17.02 -7.32 5.39
C CYS A 240 -18.55 -7.34 5.27
N ARG A 241 -19.28 -7.54 6.36
CA ARG A 241 -20.76 -7.46 6.36
C ARG A 241 -21.28 -6.06 6.59
N ASP A 242 -20.44 -5.19 7.14
CA ASP A 242 -20.82 -3.84 7.59
C ASP A 242 -20.41 -2.73 6.59
N ILE A 243 -19.61 -3.06 5.53
CA ILE A 243 -19.11 -2.11 4.51
C ILE A 243 -19.68 -2.38 3.12
#